data_2f10989dda8a5f39126648792607428c
#
_entry.id   2f10989dda8a5f39126648792607428c
#
_cell.length_a   1.000
_cell.length_b   1.000
_cell.length_c   1.000
_cell.angle_alpha   90.00
_cell.angle_beta   90.00
_cell.angle_gamma   90.00
#
_symmetry.space_group_name_H-M   'P 1'
#
loop_
_entity.id
_entity.type
_entity.pdbx_description
1 polymer ?
#
loop_
_entity_poly.entity_id
_entity_poly.type
_entity_poly.pdbx_seq_one_letter_code
_entity_poly.pdbx_strand_id
1 'polypeptide(L)'
;MFSIFYAQQHGLDIVTLKDNSSHTTVDIVPACGALLHAFKVMHQGSELNVVDNYPGKQVMDTAFESGGFKSAKLSPFVCRLKNGVYHFGEKVYKINKFYLGNHAIHGLIYDQPFDIISEHADGEKARLELCFHYTGQDEGYPFSYDCTVVYELSHNNSLTINTTIFNTDKGIIPVCDGWHPYFTFGNTINDCQLEFQSKEMVTFDEDLLPTGSLEPWQEFGSLKKIGDTFFDHCFTVNFAECQPMLILRDPEKKIQLEVRPEKNYPFLQIYTPAHRQSIAIENLSAAPNAFNNGMGLITLAAGEKSRFSTNYTITLL
;
A
#
# COMPACT_ATOMS: atom_id res chain seq x y z
N MET A 1 -1.59 -7.79 26.49
CA MET A 1 -2.92 -7.16 26.33
C MET A 1 -2.77 -6.00 25.38
N PHE A 2 -3.67 -5.89 24.41
CA PHE A 2 -3.68 -4.80 23.43
C PHE A 2 -4.54 -3.64 23.92
N SER A 3 -4.36 -2.46 23.31
CA SER A 3 -5.14 -1.25 23.59
C SER A 3 -5.19 -0.34 22.37
N ILE A 4 -6.17 0.57 22.34
CA ILE A 4 -6.38 1.57 21.30
C ILE A 4 -6.41 2.93 21.95
N PHE A 5 -5.71 3.91 21.34
CA PHE A 5 -5.63 5.28 21.82
C PHE A 5 -5.92 6.26 20.70
N TYR A 6 -6.46 7.42 21.10
CA TYR A 6 -6.65 8.57 20.23
C TYR A 6 -5.70 9.67 20.67
N ALA A 7 -5.00 10.25 19.74
CA ALA A 7 -4.07 11.35 20.02
C ALA A 7 -4.05 12.36 18.86
N GLN A 8 -3.72 13.60 19.19
CA GLN A 8 -3.37 14.60 18.20
C GLN A 8 -1.86 14.84 18.24
N GLN A 9 -1.17 14.59 17.12
CA GLN A 9 0.27 14.77 17.00
C GLN A 9 0.59 15.56 15.73
N HIS A 10 1.32 16.65 15.86
CA HIS A 10 1.71 17.52 14.75
C HIS A 10 0.53 17.93 13.83
N GLY A 11 -0.66 18.14 14.45
CA GLY A 11 -1.89 18.50 13.75
C GLY A 11 -2.64 17.35 13.09
N LEU A 12 -2.17 16.11 13.21
CA LEU A 12 -2.85 14.90 12.75
C LEU A 12 -3.66 14.28 13.87
N ASP A 13 -4.91 13.91 13.59
CA ASP A 13 -5.72 13.08 14.47
C ASP A 13 -5.36 11.62 14.18
N ILE A 14 -4.80 10.93 15.17
CA ILE A 14 -4.20 9.61 15.05
C ILE A 14 -4.96 8.62 15.93
N VAL A 15 -5.23 7.43 15.38
CA VAL A 15 -5.64 6.25 16.13
C VAL A 15 -4.44 5.33 16.23
N THR A 16 -4.02 5.00 17.45
CA THR A 16 -2.88 4.12 17.73
C THR A 16 -3.37 2.76 18.24
N LEU A 17 -3.03 1.70 17.54
CA LEU A 17 -3.11 0.32 18.03
C LEU A 17 -1.82 -0.02 18.75
N LYS A 18 -1.89 -0.64 19.95
CA LYS A 18 -0.73 -0.96 20.76
C LYS A 18 -0.77 -2.36 21.35
N ASP A 19 0.33 -3.08 21.19
CA ASP A 19 0.65 -4.23 22.05
C ASP A 19 1.42 -3.76 23.27
N ASN A 20 0.80 -3.83 24.45
CA ASN A 20 1.42 -3.37 25.71
C ASN A 20 2.55 -4.29 26.18
N SER A 21 2.66 -5.52 25.67
CA SER A 21 3.71 -6.47 26.05
C SER A 21 5.03 -6.24 25.31
N SER A 22 4.95 -6.01 24.00
CA SER A 22 6.12 -5.70 23.14
C SER A 22 6.38 -4.21 23.00
N HIS A 23 5.44 -3.35 23.43
CA HIS A 23 5.41 -1.90 23.19
C HIS A 23 5.33 -1.53 21.69
N THR A 24 4.94 -2.47 20.86
CA THR A 24 4.72 -2.23 19.43
C THR A 24 3.48 -1.36 19.22
N THR A 25 3.60 -0.35 18.35
CA THR A 25 2.49 0.54 18.02
C THR A 25 2.31 0.70 16.51
N VAL A 26 1.05 0.90 16.11
CA VAL A 26 0.67 1.23 14.74
C VAL A 26 -0.19 2.48 14.79
N ASP A 27 0.25 3.54 14.12
CA ASP A 27 -0.46 4.82 14.05
C ASP A 27 -1.17 4.94 12.71
N ILE A 28 -2.47 5.22 12.73
CA ILE A 28 -3.33 5.37 11.57
C ILE A 28 -3.90 6.78 11.55
N VAL A 29 -3.96 7.42 10.37
CA VAL A 29 -4.64 8.70 10.13
C VAL A 29 -5.92 8.46 9.34
N PRO A 30 -7.08 8.35 10.00
CA PRO A 30 -8.37 8.10 9.32
C PRO A 30 -8.74 9.19 8.33
N ALA A 31 -8.44 10.47 8.66
CA ALA A 31 -8.83 11.63 7.88
C ALA A 31 -8.12 11.75 6.50
N CYS A 32 -7.17 10.85 6.20
CA CYS A 32 -6.41 10.90 4.95
C CYS A 32 -6.19 9.48 4.42
N GLY A 33 -7.18 8.93 3.69
CA GLY A 33 -7.08 7.63 3.02
C GLY A 33 -6.86 6.44 3.98
N ALA A 34 -7.29 6.53 5.25
CA ALA A 34 -6.97 5.54 6.29
C ALA A 34 -5.45 5.23 6.38
N LEU A 35 -4.60 6.22 6.21
CA LEU A 35 -3.16 6.13 6.00
C LEU A 35 -2.43 5.46 7.16
N LEU A 36 -1.55 4.47 6.86
CA LEU A 36 -0.57 3.92 7.80
C LEU A 36 0.52 4.97 8.05
N HIS A 37 0.46 5.64 9.20
CA HIS A 37 1.38 6.74 9.52
C HIS A 37 2.67 6.26 10.17
N ALA A 38 2.59 5.27 11.06
CA ALA A 38 3.77 4.68 11.69
C ALA A 38 3.53 3.21 12.05
N PHE A 39 4.61 2.43 12.01
CA PHE A 39 4.69 1.11 12.60
C PHE A 39 5.99 1.06 13.41
N LYS A 40 5.86 1.07 14.73
CA LYS A 40 6.98 1.24 15.66
C LYS A 40 7.18 -0.01 16.50
N VAL A 41 8.42 -0.42 16.64
CA VAL A 41 8.83 -1.56 17.46
C VAL A 41 9.93 -1.13 18.44
N MET A 42 10.05 -1.81 19.58
CA MET A 42 11.18 -1.64 20.48
C MET A 42 12.39 -2.37 19.91
N HIS A 43 13.42 -1.62 19.57
CA HIS A 43 14.66 -2.13 19.02
C HIS A 43 15.87 -1.57 19.78
N GLN A 44 16.75 -2.42 20.31
CA GLN A 44 17.97 -2.03 21.08
C GLN A 44 17.69 -0.98 22.19
N GLY A 45 16.54 -1.12 22.88
CA GLY A 45 16.15 -0.26 24.00
C GLY A 45 15.54 1.09 23.63
N SER A 46 15.27 1.34 22.33
CA SER A 46 14.59 2.53 21.84
C SER A 46 13.47 2.17 20.85
N GLU A 47 12.53 3.10 20.68
CA GLU A 47 11.48 2.96 19.66
C GLU A 47 12.06 3.22 18.28
N LEU A 48 11.81 2.32 17.33
CA LEU A 48 12.14 2.45 15.92
C LEU A 48 10.87 2.43 15.09
N ASN A 49 10.60 3.51 14.35
CA ASN A 49 9.55 3.54 13.33
C ASN A 49 10.09 2.97 12.02
N VAL A 50 9.42 1.95 11.49
CA VAL A 50 9.82 1.29 10.23
C VAL A 50 9.05 1.79 9.01
N VAL A 51 8.16 2.78 9.19
CA VAL A 51 7.42 3.43 8.10
C VAL A 51 7.92 4.86 7.93
N ASP A 52 8.37 5.21 6.72
CA ASP A 52 8.67 6.59 6.35
C ASP A 52 7.39 7.29 5.90
N ASN A 53 7.04 8.38 6.59
CA ASN A 53 5.82 9.13 6.31
C ASN A 53 6.00 10.63 6.52
N TYR A 54 4.91 11.39 6.37
CA TYR A 54 4.90 12.83 6.54
C TYR A 54 5.09 13.22 8.02
N PRO A 55 5.91 14.24 8.33
CA PRO A 55 6.19 14.62 9.72
C PRO A 55 5.01 15.28 10.44
N GLY A 56 3.93 15.64 9.72
CA GLY A 56 2.74 16.24 10.28
C GLY A 56 1.77 16.77 9.22
N LYS A 57 0.62 17.26 9.70
CA LYS A 57 -0.50 17.68 8.84
C LYS A 57 -0.11 18.76 7.81
N GLN A 58 0.66 19.73 8.20
CA GLN A 58 1.05 20.83 7.29
C GLN A 58 1.80 20.30 6.06
N VAL A 59 2.75 19.38 6.26
CA VAL A 59 3.49 18.76 5.13
C VAL A 59 2.61 17.83 4.35
N MET A 60 1.77 17.04 5.03
CA MET A 60 0.81 16.15 4.38
C MET A 60 -0.14 16.92 3.47
N ASP A 61 -0.73 18.03 3.94
CA ASP A 61 -1.70 18.83 3.18
C ASP A 61 -1.07 19.55 1.96
N THR A 62 0.22 19.86 2.00
CA THR A 62 0.87 20.68 0.96
C THR A 62 1.79 19.89 0.03
N ALA A 63 2.19 18.71 0.42
CA ALA A 63 3.18 17.89 -0.29
C ALA A 63 2.83 16.40 -0.36
N PHE A 64 1.55 16.03 -0.30
CA PHE A 64 1.15 14.63 -0.33
C PHE A 64 1.65 13.95 -1.61
N GLU A 65 1.30 14.52 -2.74
CA GLU A 65 1.66 14.00 -4.05
C GLU A 65 3.16 14.18 -4.36
N SER A 66 3.69 15.39 -4.15
CA SER A 66 5.11 15.68 -4.39
C SER A 66 6.05 14.96 -3.43
N GLY A 67 5.56 14.54 -2.26
CA GLY A 67 6.26 13.72 -1.27
C GLY A 67 6.24 12.24 -1.57
N GLY A 68 5.62 11.81 -2.68
CA GLY A 68 5.65 10.42 -3.16
C GLY A 68 4.49 9.55 -2.71
N PHE A 69 3.33 10.12 -2.34
CA PHE A 69 2.13 9.36 -1.96
C PHE A 69 2.37 8.35 -0.83
N LYS A 70 3.20 8.73 0.15
CA LYS A 70 3.61 7.83 1.24
C LYS A 70 2.41 7.21 1.94
N SER A 71 2.37 5.89 2.00
CA SER A 71 1.31 5.06 2.57
C SER A 71 -0.09 5.29 2.00
N ALA A 72 -0.19 5.84 0.78
CA ALA A 72 -1.46 6.10 0.12
C ALA A 72 -2.27 4.82 -0.09
N LYS A 73 -3.60 4.92 0.08
CA LYS A 73 -4.58 3.93 -0.38
C LYS A 73 -4.83 4.10 -1.86
N LEU A 74 -4.49 3.10 -2.66
CA LEU A 74 -4.61 3.13 -4.12
C LEU A 74 -5.93 2.47 -4.54
N SER A 75 -6.93 3.27 -4.88
CA SER A 75 -8.25 2.80 -5.33
C SER A 75 -9.00 3.95 -6.04
N PRO A 76 -9.80 3.72 -7.09
CA PRO A 76 -10.14 2.46 -7.73
C PRO A 76 -9.14 1.96 -8.77
N PHE A 77 -8.04 2.68 -9.00
CA PHE A 77 -6.93 2.26 -9.85
C PHE A 77 -5.60 2.47 -9.15
N VAL A 78 -4.60 1.66 -9.53
CA VAL A 78 -3.25 1.69 -8.98
C VAL A 78 -2.27 2.30 -9.97
N CYS A 79 -1.19 2.89 -9.48
CA CYS A 79 -0.14 3.48 -10.31
C CYS A 79 -0.69 4.40 -11.42
N ARG A 80 -0.02 4.46 -12.59
CA ARG A 80 -0.41 5.34 -13.71
C ARG A 80 -1.61 4.82 -14.47
N LEU A 81 -2.49 5.74 -14.87
CA LEU A 81 -3.54 5.54 -15.86
C LEU A 81 -3.27 6.46 -17.06
N LYS A 82 -3.03 5.88 -18.24
CA LYS A 82 -2.58 6.58 -19.44
C LYS A 82 -3.50 7.75 -19.80
N ASN A 83 -2.96 8.97 -19.83
CA ASN A 83 -3.69 10.23 -20.09
C ASN A 83 -4.93 10.45 -19.22
N GLY A 84 -5.06 9.70 -18.11
CA GLY A 84 -6.25 9.65 -17.27
C GLY A 84 -7.49 9.10 -17.97
N VAL A 85 -7.34 8.48 -19.14
CA VAL A 85 -8.46 8.04 -19.99
C VAL A 85 -8.54 6.52 -20.01
N TYR A 86 -9.76 5.99 -19.95
CA TYR A 86 -10.01 4.56 -20.12
C TYR A 86 -11.39 4.31 -20.75
N HIS A 87 -11.53 3.10 -21.30
CA HIS A 87 -12.79 2.62 -21.89
C HIS A 87 -13.41 1.59 -20.95
N PHE A 88 -14.68 1.74 -20.64
CA PHE A 88 -15.42 0.73 -19.89
C PHE A 88 -16.84 0.61 -20.45
N GLY A 89 -17.20 -0.60 -20.92
CA GLY A 89 -18.38 -0.79 -21.76
C GLY A 89 -18.24 0.01 -23.06
N GLU A 90 -19.29 0.74 -23.40
CA GLU A 90 -19.33 1.58 -24.63
C GLU A 90 -18.88 3.02 -24.38
N LYS A 91 -18.44 3.35 -23.16
CA LYS A 91 -18.14 4.72 -22.74
C LYS A 91 -16.65 4.94 -22.56
N VAL A 92 -16.24 6.18 -22.83
CA VAL A 92 -14.91 6.71 -22.54
C VAL A 92 -15.02 7.59 -21.30
N TYR A 93 -14.10 7.39 -20.36
CA TYR A 93 -14.02 8.14 -19.12
C TYR A 93 -12.67 8.84 -19.01
N LYS A 94 -12.64 10.00 -18.39
CA LYS A 94 -11.42 10.77 -18.13
C LYS A 94 -11.39 11.22 -16.67
N ILE A 95 -10.43 10.75 -15.93
CA ILE A 95 -10.18 11.12 -14.53
C ILE A 95 -9.82 12.60 -14.43
N ASN A 96 -10.38 13.31 -13.45
CA ASN A 96 -10.10 14.71 -13.19
C ASN A 96 -9.12 14.94 -12.02
N LYS A 97 -8.91 13.92 -11.17
CA LYS A 97 -7.98 14.02 -10.03
C LYS A 97 -6.53 14.10 -10.50
N PHE A 98 -5.61 14.23 -9.57
CA PHE A 98 -4.19 14.51 -9.75
C PHE A 98 -3.50 13.76 -10.89
N TYR A 99 -2.68 14.49 -11.65
CA TYR A 99 -1.87 14.00 -12.76
C TYR A 99 -0.38 14.16 -12.45
N LEU A 100 0.39 13.09 -12.62
CA LEU A 100 1.85 13.16 -12.67
C LEU A 100 2.28 13.16 -14.15
N GLY A 101 2.73 14.33 -14.62
CA GLY A 101 2.92 14.55 -16.06
C GLY A 101 1.60 14.46 -16.82
N ASN A 102 1.50 13.55 -17.79
CA ASN A 102 0.32 13.36 -18.63
C ASN A 102 -0.66 12.31 -18.09
N HIS A 103 -0.32 11.59 -17.01
CA HIS A 103 -1.08 10.42 -16.55
C HIS A 103 -1.74 10.67 -15.21
N ALA A 104 -3.01 10.28 -15.07
CA ALA A 104 -3.61 10.20 -13.74
C ALA A 104 -2.89 9.10 -12.94
N ILE A 105 -2.80 9.26 -11.61
CA ILE A 105 -2.01 8.34 -10.80
C ILE A 105 -2.66 8.07 -9.43
N HIS A 106 -2.53 6.83 -8.95
CA HIS A 106 -2.81 6.37 -7.58
C HIS A 106 -4.26 6.48 -7.10
N GLY A 107 -5.22 6.53 -8.01
CA GLY A 107 -6.64 6.45 -7.65
C GLY A 107 -7.24 7.76 -7.16
N LEU A 108 -8.33 7.66 -6.39
CA LEU A 108 -9.21 8.79 -6.08
C LEU A 108 -9.45 9.01 -4.59
N ILE A 109 -9.03 8.06 -3.73
CA ILE A 109 -9.43 8.06 -2.32
C ILE A 109 -8.28 8.18 -1.32
N TYR A 110 -7.04 8.40 -1.79
CA TYR A 110 -5.84 8.46 -0.94
C TYR A 110 -5.82 9.62 0.07
N ASP A 111 -6.58 10.67 -0.17
CA ASP A 111 -6.71 11.87 0.69
C ASP A 111 -8.10 12.03 1.31
N GLN A 112 -8.98 11.03 1.12
CA GLN A 112 -10.35 11.11 1.60
C GLN A 112 -10.45 10.68 3.07
N PRO A 113 -11.37 11.31 3.86
CA PRO A 113 -11.60 10.89 5.23
C PRO A 113 -12.37 9.56 5.27
N PHE A 114 -11.88 8.62 6.05
CA PHE A 114 -12.53 7.35 6.34
C PHE A 114 -13.22 7.43 7.71
N ASP A 115 -14.45 6.98 7.78
CA ASP A 115 -15.20 6.87 9.03
C ASP A 115 -14.76 5.65 9.83
N ILE A 116 -14.58 5.80 11.14
CA ILE A 116 -14.32 4.67 12.04
C ILE A 116 -15.64 3.91 12.26
N ILE A 117 -15.68 2.64 11.84
CA ILE A 117 -16.86 1.80 11.92
C ILE A 117 -16.86 0.95 13.18
N SER A 118 -15.72 0.39 13.55
CA SER A 118 -15.57 -0.38 14.76
C SER A 118 -14.13 -0.43 15.25
N GLU A 119 -13.98 -0.65 16.54
CA GLU A 119 -12.70 -0.90 17.18
C GLU A 119 -12.83 -2.01 18.23
N HIS A 120 -11.77 -2.77 18.41
CA HIS A 120 -11.71 -3.84 19.40
C HIS A 120 -10.29 -4.06 19.86
N ALA A 121 -10.09 -4.23 21.15
CA ALA A 121 -8.80 -4.65 21.71
C ALA A 121 -9.00 -5.64 22.85
N ASP A 122 -8.24 -6.73 22.83
CA ASP A 122 -8.31 -7.80 23.82
C ASP A 122 -6.92 -8.33 24.23
N GLY A 123 -6.83 -9.61 24.61
CA GLY A 123 -5.56 -10.27 24.94
C GLY A 123 -4.73 -10.65 23.72
N GLU A 124 -5.34 -10.78 22.55
CA GLU A 124 -4.76 -11.36 21.34
C GLU A 124 -4.43 -10.31 20.28
N LYS A 125 -5.22 -9.23 20.19
CA LYS A 125 -5.08 -8.21 19.14
C LYS A 125 -5.71 -6.88 19.47
N ALA A 126 -5.30 -5.83 18.72
CA ALA A 126 -6.05 -4.58 18.54
C ALA A 126 -6.49 -4.47 17.08
N ARG A 127 -7.76 -4.11 16.85
CA ARG A 127 -8.40 -4.04 15.54
C ARG A 127 -9.13 -2.71 15.38
N LEU A 128 -8.88 -2.04 14.25
CA LEU A 128 -9.58 -0.83 13.82
C LEU A 128 -10.17 -1.05 12.44
N GLU A 129 -11.46 -0.77 12.28
CA GLU A 129 -12.17 -0.85 11.00
C GLU A 129 -12.63 0.53 10.57
N LEU A 130 -12.29 0.88 9.33
CA LEU A 130 -12.60 2.17 8.71
C LEU A 130 -13.31 1.95 7.39
N CYS A 131 -14.20 2.88 7.01
CA CYS A 131 -14.89 2.81 5.72
C CYS A 131 -14.96 4.18 5.07
N PHE A 132 -14.80 4.20 3.75
CA PHE A 132 -15.10 5.33 2.89
C PHE A 132 -16.16 4.95 1.86
N HIS A 133 -17.20 5.77 1.74
CA HIS A 133 -18.27 5.62 0.77
C HIS A 133 -17.98 6.50 -0.45
N TYR A 134 -17.47 5.91 -1.51
CA TYR A 134 -17.26 6.61 -2.78
C TYR A 134 -18.56 6.62 -3.59
N THR A 135 -19.02 7.81 -3.97
CA THR A 135 -20.32 8.04 -4.61
C THR A 135 -20.21 8.69 -6.00
N GLY A 136 -19.08 8.48 -6.70
CA GLY A 136 -18.89 9.02 -8.05
C GLY A 136 -18.47 10.49 -8.07
N GLN A 137 -17.66 10.95 -7.10
CA GLN A 137 -17.23 12.35 -6.99
C GLN A 137 -16.37 12.84 -8.17
N ASP A 138 -15.64 11.94 -8.83
CA ASP A 138 -14.92 12.24 -10.05
C ASP A 138 -15.77 11.82 -11.26
N GLU A 139 -16.08 12.75 -12.18
CA GLU A 139 -16.86 12.47 -13.38
C GLU A 139 -16.21 11.40 -14.27
N GLY A 140 -14.89 11.25 -14.19
CA GLY A 140 -14.14 10.19 -14.86
C GLY A 140 -14.28 8.81 -14.21
N TYR A 141 -14.86 8.72 -13.00
CA TYR A 141 -15.20 7.45 -12.36
C TYR A 141 -16.56 7.59 -11.66
N PRO A 142 -17.67 7.63 -12.42
CA PRO A 142 -19.01 7.91 -11.90
C PRO A 142 -19.69 6.70 -11.24
N PHE A 143 -18.93 5.72 -10.80
CA PHE A 143 -19.42 4.52 -10.15
C PHE A 143 -19.39 4.69 -8.62
N SER A 144 -20.21 3.93 -7.90
CA SER A 144 -20.22 3.96 -6.45
C SER A 144 -19.72 2.65 -5.83
N TYR A 145 -18.92 2.75 -4.75
CA TYR A 145 -18.44 1.60 -3.99
C TYR A 145 -18.07 1.98 -2.56
N ASP A 146 -18.11 1.01 -1.67
CA ASP A 146 -17.56 1.15 -0.32
C ASP A 146 -16.16 0.54 -0.27
N CYS A 147 -15.22 1.28 0.32
CA CYS A 147 -13.88 0.81 0.65
C CYS A 147 -13.75 0.66 2.16
N THR A 148 -13.76 -0.58 2.65
CA THR A 148 -13.53 -0.88 4.07
C THR A 148 -12.10 -1.33 4.28
N VAL A 149 -11.41 -0.71 5.23
CA VAL A 149 -10.03 -1.04 5.62
C VAL A 149 -10.02 -1.49 7.07
N VAL A 150 -9.40 -2.63 7.34
CA VAL A 150 -9.21 -3.17 8.68
C VAL A 150 -7.73 -3.27 8.99
N TYR A 151 -7.28 -2.56 10.00
CA TYR A 151 -5.96 -2.72 10.61
C TYR A 151 -6.06 -3.66 11.79
N GLU A 152 -5.21 -4.68 11.84
CA GLU A 152 -5.14 -5.63 12.93
C GLU A 152 -3.70 -5.81 13.39
N LEU A 153 -3.37 -5.28 14.58
CA LEU A 153 -2.09 -5.51 15.24
C LEU A 153 -2.23 -6.71 16.16
N SER A 154 -1.38 -7.72 15.98
CA SER A 154 -1.33 -8.95 16.78
C SER A 154 0.06 -9.17 17.37
N HIS A 155 0.24 -10.25 18.15
CA HIS A 155 1.52 -10.62 18.73
C HIS A 155 2.65 -10.76 17.69
N ASN A 156 3.89 -10.72 18.15
CA ASN A 156 5.10 -10.85 17.34
C ASN A 156 5.30 -9.71 16.32
N ASN A 157 4.91 -8.47 16.68
CA ASN A 157 5.04 -7.29 15.83
C ASN A 157 4.41 -7.50 14.44
N SER A 158 3.22 -8.08 14.42
CA SER A 158 2.52 -8.48 13.20
C SER A 158 1.33 -7.56 12.95
N LEU A 159 1.36 -6.86 11.82
CA LEU A 159 0.30 -5.98 11.34
C LEU A 159 -0.34 -6.58 10.10
N THR A 160 -1.64 -6.83 10.14
CA THR A 160 -2.43 -7.22 8.98
C THR A 160 -3.30 -6.06 8.53
N ILE A 161 -3.31 -5.78 7.22
CA ILE A 161 -4.20 -4.81 6.60
C ILE A 161 -5.11 -5.57 5.63
N ASN A 162 -6.41 -5.53 5.91
CA ASN A 162 -7.43 -6.12 5.06
C ASN A 162 -8.23 -4.99 4.39
N THR A 163 -8.39 -5.05 3.07
CA THR A 163 -9.27 -4.17 2.33
C THR A 163 -10.45 -4.96 1.76
N THR A 164 -11.63 -4.39 1.80
CA THR A 164 -12.81 -4.90 1.09
C THR A 164 -13.36 -3.79 0.22
N ILE A 165 -13.46 -4.03 -1.08
CA ILE A 165 -14.20 -3.19 -2.02
C ILE A 165 -15.56 -3.85 -2.26
N PHE A 166 -16.64 -3.11 -1.99
CA PHE A 166 -18.01 -3.56 -2.17
C PHE A 166 -18.70 -2.65 -3.19
N ASN A 167 -19.15 -3.23 -4.30
CA ASN A 167 -19.87 -2.48 -5.33
C ASN A 167 -21.26 -2.09 -4.86
N THR A 168 -21.48 -0.81 -4.60
CA THR A 168 -22.77 -0.21 -4.24
C THR A 168 -23.52 0.39 -5.43
N ASP A 169 -22.87 0.37 -6.63
CA ASP A 169 -23.50 0.81 -7.88
C ASP A 169 -24.56 -0.19 -8.35
N LYS A 170 -25.42 0.27 -9.28
CA LYS A 170 -26.46 -0.57 -9.92
C LYS A 170 -25.92 -1.46 -11.03
N GLY A 171 -24.73 -1.12 -11.55
CA GLY A 171 -24.08 -1.81 -12.65
C GLY A 171 -22.76 -2.47 -12.25
N ILE A 172 -22.05 -2.97 -13.26
CA ILE A 172 -20.69 -3.49 -13.11
C ILE A 172 -19.73 -2.32 -13.03
N ILE A 173 -18.75 -2.41 -12.10
CA ILE A 173 -17.69 -1.40 -11.94
C ILE A 173 -16.31 -1.99 -12.17
N PRO A 174 -15.35 -1.26 -12.77
CA PRO A 174 -13.95 -1.65 -12.83
C PRO A 174 -13.23 -1.20 -11.57
N VAL A 175 -12.47 -2.07 -10.89
CA VAL A 175 -11.69 -1.69 -9.70
C VAL A 175 -10.32 -2.35 -9.68
N CYS A 176 -9.37 -1.64 -9.10
CA CYS A 176 -8.10 -2.18 -8.60
C CYS A 176 -7.89 -1.68 -7.19
N ASP A 177 -7.00 -2.34 -6.46
CA ASP A 177 -6.68 -2.03 -5.07
C ASP A 177 -5.18 -2.14 -4.83
N GLY A 178 -4.65 -1.31 -3.92
CA GLY A 178 -3.26 -1.35 -3.53
C GLY A 178 -2.93 -0.41 -2.38
N TRP A 179 -1.67 -0.48 -1.94
CA TRP A 179 -1.09 0.35 -0.90
C TRP A 179 0.32 0.78 -1.29
N HIS A 180 0.72 2.00 -0.89
CA HIS A 180 2.02 2.59 -1.23
C HIS A 180 2.91 2.86 0.00
N PRO A 181 3.13 1.90 0.91
CA PRO A 181 3.96 2.12 2.10
C PRO A 181 5.43 2.26 1.73
N TYR A 182 6.11 3.18 2.40
CA TYR A 182 7.56 3.31 2.37
C TYR A 182 8.15 2.75 3.65
N PHE A 183 9.10 1.85 3.53
CA PHE A 183 9.77 1.24 4.67
C PHE A 183 11.20 1.75 4.83
N THR A 184 11.61 1.89 6.09
CA THR A 184 12.93 2.36 6.49
C THR A 184 13.35 1.69 7.79
N PHE A 185 14.65 1.53 7.99
CA PHE A 185 15.21 1.19 9.30
C PHE A 185 16.04 2.34 9.87
N GLY A 186 15.87 3.57 9.34
CA GLY A 186 16.57 4.77 9.77
C GLY A 186 18.02 4.88 9.25
N ASN A 187 18.41 4.00 8.32
CA ASN A 187 19.67 4.03 7.57
C ASN A 187 19.39 4.15 6.08
N THR A 188 20.45 4.29 5.27
CA THR A 188 20.31 4.14 3.83
C THR A 188 19.90 2.72 3.45
N ILE A 189 18.95 2.58 2.52
CA ILE A 189 18.53 1.28 1.99
C ILE A 189 19.63 0.56 1.22
N ASN A 190 20.70 1.27 0.83
CA ASN A 190 21.85 0.67 0.12
C ASN A 190 22.51 -0.44 0.94
N ASP A 191 22.46 -0.36 2.27
CA ASP A 191 23.06 -1.35 3.16
C ASP A 191 22.08 -2.47 3.54
N CYS A 192 20.81 -2.31 3.20
CA CYS A 192 19.81 -3.35 3.38
C CYS A 192 19.97 -4.49 2.36
N GLN A 193 19.45 -5.65 2.73
CA GLN A 193 19.29 -6.81 1.87
C GLN A 193 17.80 -6.94 1.52
N LEU A 194 17.53 -7.29 0.26
CA LEU A 194 16.19 -7.53 -0.28
C LEU A 194 16.10 -8.94 -0.86
N GLU A 195 14.98 -9.58 -0.64
CA GLU A 195 14.56 -10.81 -1.32
C GLU A 195 13.08 -10.71 -1.64
N PHE A 196 12.67 -11.11 -2.85
CA PHE A 196 11.26 -11.23 -3.17
C PHE A 196 10.98 -12.32 -4.20
N GLN A 197 9.83 -12.97 -4.04
CA GLN A 197 9.45 -14.11 -4.85
C GLN A 197 8.68 -13.63 -6.09
N SER A 198 9.43 -13.48 -7.19
CA SER A 198 8.91 -13.13 -8.50
C SER A 198 9.51 -14.04 -9.56
N LYS A 199 8.79 -14.23 -10.67
CA LYS A 199 9.33 -14.86 -11.89
C LYS A 199 9.50 -13.87 -13.02
N GLU A 200 8.73 -12.79 -13.02
CA GLU A 200 8.60 -11.91 -14.16
C GLU A 200 8.46 -10.46 -13.73
N MET A 201 9.04 -9.59 -14.51
CA MET A 201 8.92 -8.14 -14.41
C MET A 201 8.04 -7.63 -15.57
N VAL A 202 7.14 -6.71 -15.27
CA VAL A 202 6.35 -6.01 -16.29
C VAL A 202 7.27 -5.06 -17.05
N THR A 203 7.31 -5.16 -18.37
CA THR A 203 8.09 -4.22 -19.18
C THR A 203 7.35 -2.91 -19.36
N PHE A 204 8.07 -1.81 -19.21
CA PHE A 204 7.53 -0.45 -19.33
C PHE A 204 8.09 0.28 -20.56
N ASP A 205 7.29 1.18 -21.10
CA ASP A 205 7.74 2.19 -22.04
C ASP A 205 8.38 3.40 -21.32
N GLU A 206 8.75 4.43 -22.08
CA GLU A 206 9.40 5.65 -21.56
C GLU A 206 8.51 6.43 -20.58
N ASP A 207 7.19 6.25 -20.65
CA ASP A 207 6.20 6.88 -19.79
C ASP A 207 5.90 6.02 -18.52
N LEU A 208 6.64 4.93 -18.31
CA LEU A 208 6.40 3.94 -17.25
C LEU A 208 5.01 3.30 -17.34
N LEU A 209 4.55 3.06 -18.57
CA LEU A 209 3.32 2.32 -18.86
C LEU A 209 3.67 0.91 -19.35
N PRO A 210 2.91 -0.12 -18.94
CA PRO A 210 3.15 -1.48 -19.41
C PRO A 210 3.03 -1.60 -20.93
N THR A 211 4.04 -2.23 -21.54
CA THR A 211 4.06 -2.55 -22.99
C THR A 211 3.17 -3.74 -23.34
N GLY A 212 2.69 -4.47 -22.33
CA GLY A 212 1.95 -5.72 -22.47
C GLY A 212 2.83 -6.98 -22.45
N SER A 213 4.14 -6.82 -22.28
CA SER A 213 5.10 -7.93 -22.18
C SER A 213 5.59 -8.13 -20.75
N LEU A 214 6.01 -9.35 -20.45
CA LEU A 214 6.68 -9.75 -19.22
C LEU A 214 8.08 -10.27 -19.54
N GLU A 215 9.05 -9.93 -18.70
CA GLU A 215 10.41 -10.43 -18.82
C GLU A 215 10.78 -11.28 -17.60
N PRO A 216 11.49 -12.42 -17.77
CA PRO A 216 11.97 -13.21 -16.65
C PRO A 216 12.82 -12.38 -15.69
N TRP A 217 12.54 -12.50 -14.39
CA TRP A 217 13.27 -11.80 -13.34
C TRP A 217 13.51 -12.70 -12.13
N GLN A 218 14.77 -12.82 -11.70
CA GLN A 218 15.16 -13.64 -10.55
C GLN A 218 16.32 -13.02 -9.75
N GLU A 219 16.68 -11.77 -10.02
CA GLU A 219 17.88 -11.17 -9.44
C GLU A 219 17.85 -11.10 -7.90
N PHE A 220 16.69 -10.91 -7.30
CA PHE A 220 16.47 -10.85 -5.86
C PHE A 220 15.65 -12.05 -5.33
N GLY A 221 15.74 -13.21 -5.97
CA GLY A 221 15.11 -14.45 -5.51
C GLY A 221 15.78 -15.08 -4.27
N SER A 222 16.83 -14.46 -3.75
CA SER A 222 17.45 -14.74 -2.45
C SER A 222 18.00 -13.43 -1.87
N LEU A 223 18.23 -13.39 -0.56
CA LEU A 223 18.73 -12.20 0.14
C LEU A 223 19.99 -11.65 -0.51
N LYS A 224 19.86 -10.47 -1.10
CA LYS A 224 20.92 -9.76 -1.80
C LYS A 224 20.97 -8.31 -1.34
N LYS A 225 22.18 -7.75 -1.17
CA LYS A 225 22.35 -6.33 -0.84
C LYS A 225 21.76 -5.46 -1.96
N ILE A 226 20.97 -4.46 -1.59
CA ILE A 226 20.35 -3.51 -2.54
C ILE A 226 21.44 -2.70 -3.25
N GLY A 227 22.44 -2.20 -2.51
CA GLY A 227 23.52 -1.37 -3.07
C GLY A 227 22.92 -0.16 -3.79
N ASP A 228 23.44 0.10 -5.00
CA ASP A 228 22.98 1.19 -5.85
C ASP A 228 21.86 0.80 -6.82
N THR A 229 21.29 -0.42 -6.68
CA THR A 229 20.20 -0.87 -7.53
C THR A 229 19.03 0.11 -7.43
N PHE A 230 18.58 0.60 -8.59
CA PHE A 230 17.40 1.45 -8.72
C PHE A 230 16.19 0.60 -9.06
N PHE A 231 15.09 0.83 -8.36
CA PHE A 231 13.79 0.25 -8.67
C PHE A 231 12.79 1.38 -8.98
N ASP A 232 12.04 1.19 -10.02
CA ASP A 232 10.71 1.74 -10.31
C ASP A 232 10.04 0.72 -11.23
N HIS A 233 9.78 -0.49 -10.68
CA HIS A 233 9.42 -1.67 -11.45
C HIS A 233 8.27 -2.42 -10.81
N CYS A 234 7.42 -2.99 -11.67
CA CYS A 234 6.32 -3.85 -11.28
C CYS A 234 6.65 -5.32 -11.59
N PHE A 235 6.44 -6.19 -10.63
CA PHE A 235 6.73 -7.62 -10.70
C PHE A 235 5.46 -8.44 -10.50
N THR A 236 5.41 -9.64 -11.09
CA THR A 236 4.42 -10.65 -10.72
C THR A 236 4.85 -11.37 -9.44
N VAL A 237 3.94 -11.60 -8.50
CA VAL A 237 4.23 -12.37 -7.28
C VAL A 237 4.14 -13.86 -7.56
N ASN A 238 5.18 -14.62 -7.21
CA ASN A 238 5.21 -16.07 -7.43
C ASN A 238 4.64 -16.83 -6.23
N PHE A 239 3.33 -16.97 -6.15
CA PHE A 239 2.66 -17.73 -5.09
C PHE A 239 2.85 -19.25 -5.16
N ALA A 240 3.71 -19.76 -6.02
CA ALA A 240 4.18 -21.16 -5.95
C ALA A 240 5.28 -21.34 -4.90
N GLU A 241 5.94 -20.24 -4.50
CA GLU A 241 6.91 -20.20 -3.40
C GLU A 241 6.23 -20.04 -2.04
N CYS A 242 7.01 -20.26 -0.98
CA CYS A 242 6.53 -20.10 0.40
C CYS A 242 6.56 -18.65 0.84
N GLN A 243 5.59 -18.26 1.67
CA GLN A 243 5.61 -16.98 2.38
C GLN A 243 6.80 -16.88 3.36
N PRO A 244 7.39 -15.71 3.56
CA PRO A 244 7.00 -14.40 3.02
C PRO A 244 7.34 -14.24 1.53
N MET A 245 6.53 -13.42 0.82
CA MET A 245 6.81 -13.08 -0.58
C MET A 245 7.89 -12.04 -0.74
N LEU A 246 8.17 -11.26 0.31
CA LEU A 246 9.28 -10.30 0.32
C LEU A 246 9.89 -10.20 1.72
N ILE A 247 11.21 -10.07 1.75
CA ILE A 247 12.02 -9.77 2.94
C ILE A 247 12.87 -8.54 2.65
N LEU A 248 12.76 -7.53 3.52
CA LEU A 248 13.71 -6.43 3.61
C LEU A 248 14.46 -6.57 4.94
N ARG A 249 15.79 -6.65 4.93
CA ARG A 249 16.63 -6.88 6.10
C ARG A 249 17.74 -5.85 6.22
N ASP A 250 17.91 -5.29 7.41
CA ASP A 250 19.14 -4.60 7.79
C ASP A 250 19.99 -5.55 8.65
N PRO A 251 21.10 -6.08 8.10
CA PRO A 251 21.94 -7.06 8.80
C PRO A 251 22.75 -6.43 9.94
N GLU A 252 23.09 -5.14 9.86
CA GLU A 252 23.80 -4.41 10.91
C GLU A 252 22.91 -4.16 12.12
N LYS A 253 21.70 -3.68 11.88
CA LYS A 253 20.69 -3.46 12.91
C LYS A 253 20.04 -4.75 13.41
N LYS A 254 20.23 -5.87 12.71
CA LYS A 254 19.60 -7.15 13.03
C LYS A 254 18.07 -7.04 13.10
N ILE A 255 17.48 -6.45 12.08
CA ILE A 255 16.04 -6.26 11.96
C ILE A 255 15.59 -6.65 10.55
N GLN A 256 14.38 -7.18 10.45
CA GLN A 256 13.80 -7.65 9.19
C GLN A 256 12.31 -7.31 9.15
N LEU A 257 11.89 -6.80 8.00
CA LEU A 257 10.49 -6.73 7.59
C LEU A 257 10.18 -7.92 6.69
N GLU A 258 9.10 -8.61 6.97
CA GLU A 258 8.53 -9.65 6.13
C GLU A 258 7.17 -9.20 5.61
N VAL A 259 6.94 -9.36 4.30
CA VAL A 259 5.70 -8.99 3.63
C VAL A 259 5.01 -10.24 3.10
N ARG A 260 3.77 -10.44 3.52
CA ARG A 260 2.95 -11.61 3.18
C ARG A 260 1.62 -11.17 2.55
N PRO A 261 1.62 -10.83 1.25
CA PRO A 261 0.37 -10.57 0.54
C PRO A 261 -0.40 -11.88 0.30
N GLU A 262 -1.72 -11.80 0.27
CA GLU A 262 -2.57 -12.87 -0.27
C GLU A 262 -2.62 -12.82 -1.81
N LYS A 263 -3.17 -13.89 -2.43
CA LYS A 263 -3.20 -14.08 -3.89
C LYS A 263 -3.96 -13.00 -4.65
N ASN A 264 -4.79 -12.21 -3.96
CA ASN A 264 -5.50 -11.09 -4.56
C ASN A 264 -4.63 -9.83 -4.74
N TYR A 265 -3.36 -9.88 -4.28
CA TYR A 265 -2.30 -8.95 -4.63
C TYR A 265 -1.23 -9.64 -5.49
N PRO A 266 -1.52 -9.95 -6.76
CA PRO A 266 -0.60 -10.71 -7.63
C PRO A 266 0.54 -9.88 -8.19
N PHE A 267 0.58 -8.57 -7.92
CA PHE A 267 1.64 -7.67 -8.36
C PHE A 267 2.33 -7.00 -7.18
N LEU A 268 3.61 -6.71 -7.38
CA LEU A 268 4.47 -6.02 -6.45
C LEU A 268 5.18 -4.88 -7.19
N GLN A 269 4.87 -3.63 -6.84
CA GLN A 269 5.66 -2.49 -7.29
C GLN A 269 6.73 -2.20 -6.24
N ILE A 270 7.98 -2.01 -6.68
CA ILE A 270 9.08 -1.56 -5.83
C ILE A 270 9.61 -0.25 -6.41
N TYR A 271 9.76 0.76 -5.53
CA TYR A 271 10.33 2.05 -5.91
C TYR A 271 11.39 2.49 -4.88
N THR A 272 12.54 2.96 -5.39
CA THR A 272 13.63 3.50 -4.57
C THR A 272 13.77 4.99 -4.83
N PRO A 273 13.33 5.87 -3.90
CA PRO A 273 13.46 7.31 -4.06
C PRO A 273 14.94 7.74 -4.07
N ALA A 274 15.21 8.86 -4.73
CA ALA A 274 16.59 9.37 -4.93
C ALA A 274 17.36 9.61 -3.63
N HIS A 275 16.65 9.94 -2.53
CA HIS A 275 17.27 10.15 -1.21
C HIS A 275 17.76 8.85 -0.56
N ARG A 276 17.33 7.66 -1.02
CA ARG A 276 17.77 6.33 -0.57
C ARG A 276 17.63 6.07 0.95
N GLN A 277 16.71 6.78 1.64
CA GLN A 277 16.44 6.61 3.08
C GLN A 277 15.27 5.66 3.36
N SER A 278 14.50 5.34 2.32
CA SER A 278 13.37 4.42 2.38
C SER A 278 13.16 3.74 1.03
N ILE A 279 12.33 2.71 1.01
CA ILE A 279 11.93 1.96 -0.18
C ILE A 279 10.42 1.75 -0.15
N ALA A 280 9.72 2.06 -1.24
CA ALA A 280 8.33 1.72 -1.39
C ALA A 280 8.20 0.24 -1.79
N ILE A 281 7.30 -0.48 -1.11
CA ILE A 281 6.97 -1.88 -1.35
C ILE A 281 5.45 -1.98 -1.41
N GLU A 282 4.92 -2.01 -2.64
CA GLU A 282 3.51 -1.85 -2.91
C GLU A 282 2.87 -3.17 -3.30
N ASN A 283 1.94 -3.66 -2.48
CA ASN A 283 1.11 -4.80 -2.85
C ASN A 283 -0.06 -4.29 -3.70
N LEU A 284 -0.18 -4.78 -4.93
CA LEU A 284 -1.14 -4.33 -5.91
C LEU A 284 -2.00 -5.47 -6.45
N SER A 285 -3.30 -5.22 -6.63
CA SER A 285 -4.21 -6.18 -7.28
C SER A 285 -4.03 -6.21 -8.78
N ALA A 286 -3.42 -5.19 -9.37
CA ALA A 286 -3.28 -5.02 -10.81
C ALA A 286 -1.95 -4.32 -11.15
N ALA A 287 -1.48 -4.51 -12.38
CA ALA A 287 -0.38 -3.74 -12.93
C ALA A 287 -0.82 -2.28 -13.24
N PRO A 288 0.14 -1.35 -13.44
CA PRO A 288 -0.18 0.00 -13.90
C PRO A 288 -1.04 -0.02 -15.17
N ASN A 289 -1.90 0.98 -15.34
CA ASN A 289 -2.79 1.16 -16.49
C ASN A 289 -3.79 0.00 -16.74
N ALA A 290 -4.15 -0.75 -15.68
CA ALA A 290 -4.98 -1.94 -15.78
C ALA A 290 -6.37 -1.69 -16.38
N PHE A 291 -6.93 -0.50 -16.21
CA PHE A 291 -8.20 -0.10 -16.81
C PHE A 291 -8.14 -0.09 -18.36
N ASN A 292 -6.94 -0.01 -18.94
CA ASN A 292 -6.73 -0.05 -20.40
C ASN A 292 -6.13 -1.37 -20.88
N ASN A 293 -5.23 -1.99 -20.12
CA ASN A 293 -4.50 -3.19 -20.56
C ASN A 293 -5.08 -4.50 -20.00
N GLY A 294 -5.98 -4.42 -19.00
CA GLY A 294 -6.64 -5.58 -18.39
C GLY A 294 -5.78 -6.41 -17.45
N MET A 295 -4.49 -6.05 -17.20
CA MET A 295 -3.57 -6.83 -16.38
C MET A 295 -3.95 -6.76 -14.89
N GLY A 296 -4.72 -7.75 -14.42
CA GLY A 296 -5.23 -7.81 -13.05
C GLY A 296 -6.48 -6.96 -12.80
N LEU A 297 -7.08 -6.37 -13.82
CA LEU A 297 -8.33 -5.63 -13.70
C LEU A 297 -9.43 -6.52 -13.10
N ILE A 298 -10.08 -6.02 -12.07
CA ILE A 298 -11.23 -6.65 -11.43
C ILE A 298 -12.49 -5.92 -11.88
N THR A 299 -13.54 -6.67 -12.21
CA THR A 299 -14.87 -6.14 -12.42
C THR A 299 -15.81 -6.73 -11.39
N LEU A 300 -16.58 -5.88 -10.70
CA LEU A 300 -17.53 -6.31 -9.69
C LEU A 300 -18.94 -6.02 -10.18
N ALA A 301 -19.80 -7.05 -10.21
CA ALA A 301 -21.23 -6.86 -10.44
C ALA A 301 -21.89 -6.11 -9.25
N ALA A 302 -23.08 -5.57 -9.45
CA ALA A 302 -23.84 -4.90 -8.39
C ALA A 302 -23.98 -5.82 -7.17
N GLY A 303 -23.60 -5.33 -5.98
CA GLY A 303 -23.64 -6.08 -4.72
C GLY A 303 -22.48 -7.10 -4.55
N GLU A 304 -21.56 -7.22 -5.49
CA GLU A 304 -20.36 -8.04 -5.32
C GLU A 304 -19.28 -7.32 -4.52
N LYS A 305 -18.37 -8.11 -3.96
CA LYS A 305 -17.21 -7.62 -3.21
C LYS A 305 -15.93 -8.37 -3.57
N SER A 306 -14.82 -7.67 -3.50
CA SER A 306 -13.47 -8.25 -3.53
C SER A 306 -12.75 -7.94 -2.23
N ARG A 307 -11.89 -8.87 -1.77
CA ARG A 307 -11.10 -8.72 -0.56
C ARG A 307 -9.63 -8.85 -0.90
N PHE A 308 -8.84 -8.07 -0.20
CA PHE A 308 -7.38 -8.01 -0.35
C PHE A 308 -6.77 -8.03 1.04
N SER A 309 -5.66 -8.74 1.20
CA SER A 309 -4.97 -8.83 2.48
C SER A 309 -3.47 -8.80 2.30
N THR A 310 -2.79 -8.09 3.18
CA THR A 310 -1.34 -8.17 3.34
C THR A 310 -0.98 -8.14 4.82
N ASN A 311 0.07 -8.88 5.18
CA ASN A 311 0.61 -8.88 6.51
C ASN A 311 2.05 -8.39 6.47
N TYR A 312 2.39 -7.52 7.42
CA TYR A 312 3.72 -7.00 7.69
C TYR A 312 4.18 -7.49 9.05
N THR A 313 5.30 -8.19 9.12
CA THR A 313 5.88 -8.66 10.38
C THR A 313 7.29 -8.12 10.55
N ILE A 314 7.57 -7.54 11.71
CA ILE A 314 8.93 -7.09 12.07
C ILE A 314 9.57 -8.12 12.97
N THR A 315 10.67 -8.70 12.49
CA THR A 315 11.48 -9.69 13.24
C THR A 315 12.79 -9.04 13.68
N LEU A 316 13.09 -9.15 14.97
CA LEU A 316 14.39 -8.79 15.54
C LEU A 316 15.28 -10.05 15.50
N LEU A 317 16.47 -9.97 14.86
CA LEU A 317 17.37 -11.08 14.56
C LEU A 317 18.43 -11.28 15.64
#